data_4618bc329e18c3b504b73d1e44fdf1ab
#
_entry.id   4618bc329e18c3b504b73d1e44fdf1ab
#
_cell.length_a   1.000
_cell.length_b   1.000
_cell.length_c   1.000
_cell.angle_alpha   90.00
_cell.angle_beta   90.00
_cell.angle_gamma   90.00
#
_symmetry.space_group_name_H-M   'P 1'
#
loop_
_entity.id
_entity.type
_entity.pdbx_description
1 polymer ?
#
loop_
_entity_poly.entity_id
_entity_poly.type
_entity_poly.pdbx_seq_one_letter_code
_entity_poly.pdbx_strand_id
1 'polypeptide(L)'
;HIYQNLLAQVERVFRHSRQGSIQTRRRYKEAVCRFCYFLAEVYHLERLANIAPKHIFAYAEFLKESGKAASTIKTDLAAIRFFHDQMPQVKHHALPDNSMLDLERRSFGKVDRTWSEREFNRMIGKAWGEGREDFAAALCLARYCGLRIHEVFRLDTATAERALKAGSLTLKGKGGKVRTVLLEETPRIELTKMLAQTRRGHKLFVPDDMPTDRAINNFQCFIYRYRNEVQDADSHRPMTCHGLRHTYAVEQYLACRKQGMDEHAACRRVSKLLGHEREDVTRIYLASLRKGGESNG
;
A
#
# COMPACT_ATOMS: atom_id res chain seq x y z
N HIS A 1 -0.34 34.24 10.95
CA HIS A 1 -1.77 34.57 11.16
C HIS A 1 -2.66 33.98 10.03
N ILE A 2 -2.36 34.27 8.74
CA ILE A 2 -3.14 33.79 7.58
C ILE A 2 -3.20 32.25 7.55
N TYR A 3 -2.06 31.56 7.65
CA TYR A 3 -2.00 30.11 7.66
C TYR A 3 -2.88 29.48 8.75
N GLN A 4 -2.86 30.01 9.97
CA GLN A 4 -3.70 29.52 11.06
C GLN A 4 -5.20 29.69 10.77
N ASN A 5 -5.58 30.81 10.16
CA ASN A 5 -6.95 31.02 9.70
C ASN A 5 -7.35 29.99 8.64
N LEU A 6 -6.49 29.73 7.64
CA LEU A 6 -6.75 28.69 6.63
C LEU A 6 -6.89 27.31 7.26
N LEU A 7 -6.04 26.94 8.23
CA LEU A 7 -6.15 25.66 8.94
C LEU A 7 -7.48 25.52 9.68
N ALA A 8 -7.97 26.59 10.31
CA ALA A 8 -9.28 26.56 10.97
C ALA A 8 -10.43 26.34 9.98
N GLN A 9 -10.33 26.85 8.74
CA GLN A 9 -11.27 26.57 7.67
C GLN A 9 -11.19 25.10 7.21
N VAL A 10 -9.98 24.53 7.08
CA VAL A 10 -9.76 23.13 6.76
C VAL A 10 -10.42 22.22 7.80
N GLU A 11 -10.22 22.50 9.09
CA GLU A 11 -10.80 21.69 10.17
C GLU A 11 -12.32 21.65 10.12
N ARG A 12 -12.98 22.78 9.82
CA ARG A 12 -14.43 22.84 9.68
C ARG A 12 -14.95 21.92 8.59
N VAL A 13 -14.31 21.92 7.41
CA VAL A 13 -14.72 21.06 6.29
C VAL A 13 -14.46 19.58 6.59
N PHE A 14 -13.26 19.23 7.06
CA PHE A 14 -12.91 17.82 7.34
C PHE A 14 -13.70 17.20 8.51
N ARG A 15 -14.19 17.99 9.45
CA ARG A 15 -15.04 17.51 10.56
C ARG A 15 -16.28 16.76 10.06
N HIS A 16 -16.83 17.17 8.94
CA HIS A 16 -18.04 16.59 8.34
C HIS A 16 -17.75 15.57 7.24
N SER A 17 -16.50 15.45 6.78
CA SER A 17 -16.13 14.53 5.73
C SER A 17 -15.92 13.10 6.28
N ARG A 18 -16.78 12.15 5.86
CA ARG A 18 -16.69 10.73 6.26
C ARG A 18 -16.22 9.81 5.13
N GLN A 19 -15.89 10.33 3.96
CA GLN A 19 -15.49 9.53 2.81
C GLN A 19 -14.05 9.00 2.92
N GLY A 20 -13.83 7.77 2.50
CA GLY A 20 -12.53 7.12 2.46
C GLY A 20 -12.08 6.50 3.79
N SER A 21 -10.94 5.82 3.76
CA SER A 21 -10.31 5.24 4.95
C SER A 21 -9.74 6.33 5.86
N ILE A 22 -9.53 6.01 7.14
CA ILE A 22 -8.88 6.92 8.11
C ILE A 22 -7.53 7.43 7.57
N GLN A 23 -6.72 6.54 6.97
CA GLN A 23 -5.43 6.90 6.39
C GLN A 23 -5.57 7.79 5.15
N THR A 24 -6.59 7.58 4.31
CA THR A 24 -6.85 8.44 3.15
C THR A 24 -7.23 9.84 3.62
N ARG A 25 -8.10 9.94 4.63
CA ARG A 25 -8.51 11.25 5.19
C ARG A 25 -7.34 11.99 5.81
N ARG A 26 -6.49 11.29 6.59
CA ARG A 26 -5.28 11.89 7.16
C ARG A 26 -4.34 12.41 6.08
N ARG A 27 -4.04 11.61 5.07
CA ARG A 27 -3.18 12.01 3.94
C ARG A 27 -3.75 13.19 3.16
N TYR A 28 -5.07 13.21 2.94
CA TYR A 28 -5.74 14.31 2.25
C TYR A 28 -5.65 15.59 3.07
N LYS A 29 -5.91 15.51 4.38
CA LYS A 29 -5.76 16.65 5.28
C LYS A 29 -4.33 17.20 5.26
N GLU A 30 -3.32 16.34 5.37
CA GLU A 30 -1.91 16.73 5.30
C GLU A 30 -1.56 17.43 3.97
N ALA A 31 -2.07 16.94 2.83
CA ALA A 31 -1.86 17.57 1.53
C ALA A 31 -2.52 18.96 1.45
N VAL A 32 -3.75 19.07 1.94
CA VAL A 32 -4.46 20.37 1.99
C VAL A 32 -3.78 21.35 2.93
N CYS A 33 -3.26 20.90 4.09
CA CYS A 33 -2.51 21.77 5.00
C CYS A 33 -1.22 22.31 4.36
N ARG A 34 -0.48 21.48 3.59
CA ARG A 34 0.69 21.94 2.82
C ARG A 34 0.30 22.99 1.78
N PHE A 35 -0.80 22.78 1.08
CA PHE A 35 -1.32 23.75 0.14
C PHE A 35 -1.74 25.06 0.81
N CYS A 36 -2.38 25.00 1.98
CA CYS A 36 -2.70 26.18 2.77
C CYS A 36 -1.45 27.00 3.16
N TYR A 37 -0.36 26.31 3.52
CA TYR A 37 0.91 26.96 3.79
C TYR A 37 1.42 27.72 2.55
N PHE A 38 1.44 27.07 1.39
CA PHE A 38 1.81 27.68 0.12
C PHE A 38 0.92 28.90 -0.21
N LEU A 39 -0.40 28.77 -0.06
CA LEU A 39 -1.33 29.88 -0.32
C LEU A 39 -1.12 31.07 0.62
N ALA A 40 -0.79 30.80 1.87
CA ALA A 40 -0.52 31.85 2.85
C ALA A 40 0.76 32.62 2.54
N GLU A 41 1.84 31.88 2.22
CA GLU A 41 3.17 32.47 1.97
C GLU A 41 3.25 33.20 0.61
N VAL A 42 2.69 32.59 -0.45
CA VAL A 42 2.88 33.10 -1.83
C VAL A 42 1.76 34.05 -2.25
N TYR A 43 0.54 33.79 -1.81
CA TYR A 43 -0.65 34.53 -2.28
C TYR A 43 -1.32 35.35 -1.19
N HIS A 44 -0.88 35.21 0.07
CA HIS A 44 -1.54 35.83 1.23
C HIS A 44 -3.06 35.60 1.24
N LEU A 45 -3.48 34.40 0.79
CA LEU A 45 -4.89 34.05 0.64
C LEU A 45 -5.53 33.78 2.01
N GLU A 46 -6.54 34.53 2.38
CA GLU A 46 -7.21 34.41 3.69
C GLU A 46 -8.43 33.49 3.69
N ARG A 47 -9.03 33.23 2.50
CA ARG A 47 -10.27 32.44 2.37
C ARG A 47 -10.10 31.34 1.35
N LEU A 48 -10.29 30.08 1.76
CA LEU A 48 -10.19 28.92 0.88
C LEU A 48 -11.25 28.91 -0.24
N ALA A 49 -12.39 29.54 -0.02
CA ALA A 49 -13.40 29.75 -1.07
C ALA A 49 -12.90 30.56 -2.30
N ASN A 50 -11.77 31.27 -2.15
CA ASN A 50 -11.13 32.03 -3.23
C ASN A 50 -10.04 31.22 -3.97
N ILE A 51 -9.88 29.92 -3.70
CA ILE A 51 -8.99 29.06 -4.49
C ILE A 51 -9.43 29.12 -5.95
N ALA A 52 -8.45 29.39 -6.84
CA ALA A 52 -8.67 29.56 -8.26
C ALA A 52 -7.71 28.63 -9.06
N PRO A 53 -7.98 28.37 -10.34
CA PRO A 53 -7.12 27.58 -11.22
C PRO A 53 -5.63 27.96 -11.16
N LYS A 54 -5.32 29.26 -11.12
CA LYS A 54 -3.94 29.76 -11.03
C LYS A 54 -3.17 29.22 -9.82
N HIS A 55 -3.84 29.04 -8.68
CA HIS A 55 -3.20 28.51 -7.47
C HIS A 55 -2.83 27.04 -7.62
N ILE A 56 -3.62 26.25 -8.36
CA ILE A 56 -3.34 24.85 -8.65
C ILE A 56 -2.13 24.71 -9.57
N PHE A 57 -2.07 25.50 -10.64
CA PHE A 57 -0.92 25.51 -11.55
C PHE A 57 0.36 25.91 -10.82
N ALA A 58 0.34 27.02 -10.08
CA ALA A 58 1.50 27.50 -9.34
C ALA A 58 1.97 26.50 -8.27
N TYR A 59 1.03 25.86 -7.57
CA TYR A 59 1.38 24.83 -6.58
C TYR A 59 1.99 23.58 -7.22
N ALA A 60 1.48 23.16 -8.38
CA ALA A 60 2.04 22.04 -9.12
C ALA A 60 3.50 22.32 -9.54
N GLU A 61 3.79 23.52 -10.04
CA GLU A 61 5.17 23.93 -10.38
C GLU A 61 6.05 24.00 -9.14
N PHE A 62 5.59 24.61 -8.06
CA PHE A 62 6.32 24.63 -6.78
C PHE A 62 6.71 23.22 -6.28
N LEU A 63 5.79 22.26 -6.41
CA LEU A 63 6.08 20.87 -6.04
C LEU A 63 7.07 20.19 -6.99
N LYS A 64 7.04 20.51 -8.30
CA LYS A 64 8.03 20.02 -9.27
C LYS A 64 9.43 20.56 -8.94
N GLU A 65 9.55 21.86 -8.72
CA GLU A 65 10.80 22.52 -8.36
C GLU A 65 11.35 22.00 -7.02
N SER A 66 10.46 21.62 -6.09
CA SER A 66 10.81 20.94 -4.83
C SER A 66 11.21 19.46 -5.01
N GLY A 67 11.34 18.95 -6.24
CA GLY A 67 11.75 17.59 -6.56
C GLY A 67 10.71 16.52 -6.22
N LYS A 68 9.42 16.87 -6.07
CA LYS A 68 8.38 15.89 -5.78
C LYS A 68 8.04 15.05 -7.01
N ALA A 69 7.95 13.73 -6.83
CA ALA A 69 7.54 12.83 -7.89
C ALA A 69 6.13 13.17 -8.43
N ALA A 70 5.92 13.04 -9.74
CA ALA A 70 4.64 13.31 -10.41
C ALA A 70 3.45 12.57 -9.76
N SER A 71 3.66 11.34 -9.27
CA SER A 71 2.62 10.57 -8.56
C SER A 71 2.22 11.19 -7.22
N THR A 72 3.16 11.84 -6.53
CA THR A 72 2.90 12.57 -5.27
C THR A 72 2.12 13.84 -5.57
N ILE A 73 2.55 14.62 -6.56
CA ILE A 73 1.86 15.82 -7.02
C ILE A 73 0.42 15.51 -7.40
N LYS A 74 0.19 14.48 -8.24
CA LYS A 74 -1.17 14.05 -8.62
C LYS A 74 -2.04 13.67 -7.43
N THR A 75 -1.46 13.08 -6.40
CA THR A 75 -2.20 12.71 -5.18
C THR A 75 -2.54 13.93 -4.34
N ASP A 76 -1.62 14.87 -4.18
CA ASP A 76 -1.86 16.10 -3.43
C ASP A 76 -2.92 16.95 -4.12
N LEU A 77 -2.86 17.10 -5.46
CA LEU A 77 -3.87 17.81 -6.23
C LEU A 77 -5.24 17.14 -6.20
N ALA A 78 -5.29 15.80 -6.19
CA ALA A 78 -6.55 15.07 -6.00
C ALA A 78 -7.16 15.33 -4.62
N ALA A 79 -6.33 15.42 -3.58
CA ALA A 79 -6.78 15.77 -2.23
C ALA A 79 -7.33 17.20 -2.16
N ILE A 80 -6.66 18.15 -2.82
CA ILE A 80 -7.09 19.56 -2.86
C ILE A 80 -8.43 19.68 -3.60
N ARG A 81 -8.60 19.03 -4.76
CA ARG A 81 -9.88 19.01 -5.48
C ARG A 81 -10.99 18.39 -4.66
N PHE A 82 -10.74 17.21 -4.07
CA PHE A 82 -11.70 16.57 -3.19
C PHE A 82 -12.14 17.47 -2.04
N PHE A 83 -11.19 18.18 -1.41
CA PHE A 83 -11.48 19.12 -0.35
C PHE A 83 -12.29 20.32 -0.85
N HIS A 84 -11.90 20.87 -2.00
CA HIS A 84 -12.59 21.99 -2.64
C HIS A 84 -14.06 21.69 -2.96
N ASP A 85 -14.33 20.47 -3.45
CA ASP A 85 -15.69 20.00 -3.77
C ASP A 85 -16.57 19.83 -2.51
N GLN A 86 -15.97 19.75 -1.32
CA GLN A 86 -16.69 19.68 -0.05
C GLN A 86 -16.97 21.07 0.56
N MET A 87 -16.41 22.12 0.00
CA MET A 87 -16.61 23.48 0.55
C MET A 87 -17.93 24.08 0.07
N PRO A 88 -18.71 24.67 0.98
CA PRO A 88 -19.84 25.50 0.58
C PRO A 88 -19.34 26.83 -0.01
N GLN A 89 -20.03 27.37 -1.00
CA GLN A 89 -19.82 28.70 -1.52
C GLN A 89 -18.40 28.99 -2.07
N VAL A 90 -17.92 28.16 -3.01
CA VAL A 90 -16.67 28.41 -3.73
C VAL A 90 -16.88 29.41 -4.87
N LYS A 91 -15.89 30.27 -5.13
CA LYS A 91 -15.94 31.22 -6.26
C LYS A 91 -15.69 30.54 -7.62
N HIS A 92 -14.88 29.47 -7.64
CA HIS A 92 -14.57 28.73 -8.86
C HIS A 92 -15.06 27.30 -8.69
N HIS A 93 -16.08 26.90 -9.41
CA HIS A 93 -16.71 25.59 -9.27
C HIS A 93 -15.86 24.44 -9.81
N ALA A 94 -14.91 24.70 -10.71
CA ALA A 94 -14.04 23.69 -11.27
C ALA A 94 -12.56 24.08 -11.12
N LEU A 95 -11.76 23.18 -10.55
CA LEU A 95 -10.31 23.28 -10.53
C LEU A 95 -9.71 22.43 -11.66
N PRO A 96 -8.53 22.81 -12.21
CA PRO A 96 -7.88 22.06 -13.28
C PRO A 96 -7.65 20.60 -12.89
N ASP A 97 -7.89 19.69 -13.81
CA ASP A 97 -7.54 18.29 -13.62
C ASP A 97 -6.07 18.00 -13.98
N ASN A 98 -5.62 16.75 -13.80
CA ASN A 98 -4.22 16.40 -14.04
C ASN A 98 -3.86 16.36 -15.53
N SER A 99 -4.82 16.34 -16.47
CA SER A 99 -4.55 16.38 -17.90
C SER A 99 -4.10 17.75 -18.38
N MET A 100 -4.52 18.80 -17.63
CA MET A 100 -4.13 20.19 -17.89
C MET A 100 -2.76 20.57 -17.33
N LEU A 101 -2.11 19.63 -16.61
CA LEU A 101 -0.80 19.81 -15.99
C LEU A 101 0.22 18.94 -16.71
N ASP A 102 1.35 19.50 -17.05
CA ASP A 102 2.47 18.73 -17.63
C ASP A 102 3.13 17.88 -16.55
N LEU A 103 2.49 16.75 -16.25
CA LEU A 103 2.95 15.78 -15.26
C LEU A 103 3.21 14.44 -15.94
N GLU A 104 4.40 13.89 -15.74
CA GLU A 104 4.78 12.59 -16.26
C GLU A 104 3.71 11.52 -16.00
N ARG A 105 3.45 10.69 -17.01
CA ARG A 105 2.58 9.53 -16.84
C ARG A 105 3.23 8.53 -15.89
N ARG A 106 2.42 7.96 -15.00
CA ARG A 106 2.91 6.91 -14.11
C ARG A 106 3.41 5.73 -14.92
N SER A 107 4.71 5.46 -14.86
CA SER A 107 5.27 4.25 -15.43
C SER A 107 5.09 3.09 -14.45
N PHE A 108 4.49 2.00 -14.92
CA PHE A 108 4.29 0.79 -14.13
C PHE A 108 5.37 -0.25 -14.42
N GLY A 109 5.76 -1.03 -13.41
CA GLY A 109 6.61 -2.20 -13.60
C GLY A 109 8.11 -1.93 -13.82
N LYS A 110 8.63 -0.76 -13.43
CA LYS A 110 10.06 -0.43 -13.56
C LYS A 110 10.94 -0.93 -12.40
N VAL A 111 10.36 -1.24 -11.25
CA VAL A 111 11.12 -1.59 -10.04
C VAL A 111 10.79 -3.01 -9.61
N ASP A 112 11.79 -3.88 -9.64
CA ASP A 112 11.71 -5.19 -9.01
C ASP A 112 11.67 -5.01 -7.48
N ARG A 113 10.67 -5.63 -6.84
CA ARG A 113 10.46 -5.59 -5.40
C ARG A 113 10.44 -6.99 -4.78
N THR A 114 10.74 -8.01 -5.58
CA THR A 114 10.74 -9.39 -5.08
C THR A 114 11.85 -9.60 -4.06
N TRP A 115 11.63 -10.51 -3.13
CA TRP A 115 12.67 -10.99 -2.24
C TRP A 115 13.22 -12.32 -2.76
N SER A 116 14.52 -12.52 -2.63
CA SER A 116 15.10 -13.83 -2.86
C SER A 116 14.76 -14.79 -1.70
N GLU A 117 14.89 -16.08 -1.93
CA GLU A 117 14.71 -17.09 -0.87
C GLU A 117 15.69 -16.87 0.28
N ARG A 118 16.93 -16.49 -0.02
CA ARG A 118 17.97 -16.19 0.99
C ARG A 118 17.59 -14.96 1.84
N GLU A 119 17.15 -13.89 1.21
CA GLU A 119 16.69 -12.67 1.91
C GLU A 119 15.53 -12.99 2.85
N PHE A 120 14.58 -13.78 2.35
CA PHE A 120 13.42 -14.21 3.15
C PHE A 120 13.84 -15.03 4.36
N ASN A 121 14.67 -16.06 4.17
CA ASN A 121 15.11 -16.96 5.24
C ASN A 121 15.96 -16.23 6.29
N ARG A 122 16.82 -15.29 5.88
CA ARG A 122 17.57 -14.44 6.81
C ARG A 122 16.63 -13.55 7.64
N MET A 123 15.58 -12.97 7.03
CA MET A 123 14.62 -12.14 7.75
C MET A 123 13.79 -12.96 8.74
N ILE A 124 13.41 -14.19 8.39
CA ILE A 124 12.76 -15.15 9.30
C ILE A 124 13.69 -15.44 10.48
N GLY A 125 14.99 -15.71 10.23
CA GLY A 125 15.98 -15.92 11.28
C GLY A 125 16.14 -14.72 12.22
N LYS A 126 16.08 -13.48 11.69
CA LYS A 126 16.05 -12.26 12.52
C LYS A 126 14.81 -12.19 13.40
N ALA A 127 13.64 -12.54 12.86
CA ALA A 127 12.40 -12.56 13.64
C ALA A 127 12.46 -13.55 14.80
N TRP A 128 12.96 -14.76 14.55
CA TRP A 128 13.13 -15.76 15.60
C TRP A 128 14.20 -15.36 16.63
N GLY A 129 15.31 -14.78 16.16
CA GLY A 129 16.38 -14.29 17.05
C GLY A 129 15.93 -13.18 18.02
N GLU A 130 14.91 -12.41 17.66
CA GLU A 130 14.28 -11.42 18.54
C GLU A 130 13.07 -11.96 19.32
N GLY A 131 12.78 -13.25 19.27
CA GLY A 131 11.58 -13.83 19.88
C GLY A 131 10.26 -13.35 19.25
N ARG A 132 10.31 -12.88 18.00
CA ARG A 132 9.14 -12.36 17.27
C ARG A 132 8.59 -13.43 16.31
N GLU A 133 8.14 -14.54 16.90
CA GLU A 133 7.48 -15.62 16.15
C GLU A 133 6.23 -15.11 15.38
N ASP A 134 5.53 -14.14 15.95
CA ASP A 134 4.42 -13.46 15.29
C ASP A 134 4.85 -12.77 13.97
N PHE A 135 6.04 -12.16 13.95
CA PHE A 135 6.56 -11.54 12.73
C PHE A 135 7.04 -12.59 11.72
N ALA A 136 7.63 -13.69 12.16
CA ALA A 136 7.99 -14.80 11.28
C ALA A 136 6.73 -15.38 10.60
N ALA A 137 5.68 -15.64 11.36
CA ALA A 137 4.40 -16.11 10.82
C ALA A 137 3.75 -15.08 9.86
N ALA A 138 3.80 -13.78 10.20
CA ALA A 138 3.29 -12.71 9.32
C ALA A 138 4.05 -12.64 7.99
N LEU A 139 5.39 -12.79 8.02
CA LEU A 139 6.24 -12.87 6.81
C LEU A 139 5.84 -14.08 5.95
N CYS A 140 5.65 -15.25 6.56
CA CYS A 140 5.23 -16.48 5.86
C CYS A 140 3.87 -16.30 5.18
N LEU A 141 2.87 -15.75 5.86
CA LEU A 141 1.55 -15.50 5.28
C LEU A 141 1.62 -14.49 4.12
N ALA A 142 2.42 -13.44 4.27
CA ALA A 142 2.61 -12.46 3.19
C ALA A 142 3.30 -13.09 1.97
N ARG A 143 4.26 -14.00 2.18
CA ARG A 143 5.07 -14.65 1.16
C ARG A 143 4.32 -15.75 0.41
N TYR A 144 3.67 -16.66 1.15
CA TYR A 144 3.05 -17.86 0.57
C TYR A 144 1.56 -17.74 0.26
N CYS A 145 0.86 -16.76 0.86
CA CYS A 145 -0.53 -16.47 0.55
C CYS A 145 -0.71 -15.13 -0.20
N GLY A 146 0.36 -14.40 -0.45
CA GLY A 146 0.32 -13.10 -1.13
C GLY A 146 -0.53 -12.06 -0.41
N LEU A 147 -0.60 -12.11 0.93
CA LEU A 147 -1.42 -11.20 1.72
C LEU A 147 -0.84 -9.78 1.73
N ARG A 148 -1.74 -8.79 1.71
CA ARG A 148 -1.35 -7.42 2.06
C ARG A 148 -1.12 -7.33 3.56
N ILE A 149 -0.22 -6.47 4.00
CA ILE A 149 0.09 -6.31 5.44
C ILE A 149 -1.17 -6.12 6.30
N HIS A 150 -2.10 -5.29 5.87
CA HIS A 150 -3.34 -5.08 6.62
C HIS A 150 -4.31 -6.28 6.58
N GLU A 151 -4.17 -7.19 5.62
CA GLU A 151 -4.92 -8.45 5.59
C GLU A 151 -4.37 -9.41 6.62
N VAL A 152 -3.02 -9.52 6.74
CA VAL A 152 -2.36 -10.31 7.79
C VAL A 152 -2.81 -9.83 9.19
N PHE A 153 -2.69 -8.54 9.47
CA PHE A 153 -2.99 -7.97 10.79
C PHE A 153 -4.49 -7.84 11.09
N ARG A 154 -5.37 -8.25 10.17
CA ARG A 154 -6.82 -8.39 10.42
C ARG A 154 -7.25 -9.81 10.73
N LEU A 155 -6.39 -10.80 10.54
CA LEU A 155 -6.72 -12.19 10.84
C LEU A 155 -7.01 -12.34 12.32
N ASP A 156 -8.16 -12.91 12.63
CA ASP A 156 -8.60 -13.28 13.96
C ASP A 156 -8.69 -14.82 14.09
N THR A 157 -8.87 -15.29 15.33
CA THR A 157 -8.98 -16.71 15.62
C THR A 157 -10.10 -17.39 14.84
N ALA A 158 -11.26 -16.76 14.70
CA ALA A 158 -12.39 -17.33 13.97
C ALA A 158 -12.11 -17.49 12.47
N THR A 159 -11.38 -16.52 11.88
CA THR A 159 -10.97 -16.60 10.48
C THR A 159 -9.91 -17.69 10.28
N ALA A 160 -8.95 -17.80 11.21
CA ALA A 160 -7.92 -18.84 11.18
C ALA A 160 -8.52 -20.25 11.31
N GLU A 161 -9.43 -20.48 12.25
CA GLU A 161 -10.14 -21.76 12.43
C GLU A 161 -10.86 -22.17 11.14
N ARG A 162 -11.62 -21.26 10.55
CA ARG A 162 -12.31 -21.54 9.28
C ARG A 162 -11.34 -21.87 8.14
N ALA A 163 -10.23 -21.10 8.07
CA ALA A 163 -9.23 -21.31 7.04
C ALA A 163 -8.52 -22.65 7.15
N LEU A 164 -8.15 -23.04 8.38
CA LEU A 164 -7.51 -24.35 8.65
C LEU A 164 -8.46 -25.52 8.33
N LYS A 165 -9.76 -25.40 8.67
CA LYS A 165 -10.76 -26.40 8.35
C LYS A 165 -11.02 -26.52 6.84
N ALA A 166 -11.06 -25.39 6.13
CA ALA A 166 -11.33 -25.34 4.70
C ALA A 166 -10.09 -25.61 3.82
N GLY A 167 -8.87 -25.61 4.39
CA GLY A 167 -7.62 -25.66 3.63
C GLY A 167 -7.39 -24.42 2.75
N SER A 168 -8.12 -23.35 2.99
CA SER A 168 -8.04 -22.11 2.21
C SER A 168 -8.43 -20.89 3.03
N LEU A 169 -7.81 -19.76 2.74
CA LEU A 169 -8.04 -18.49 3.41
C LEU A 169 -8.90 -17.58 2.54
N THR A 170 -10.09 -17.24 3.01
CA THR A 170 -10.99 -16.30 2.36
C THR A 170 -10.78 -14.89 2.91
N LEU A 171 -10.48 -13.96 2.02
CA LEU A 171 -10.11 -12.58 2.33
C LEU A 171 -11.09 -11.59 1.74
N LYS A 172 -11.53 -10.63 2.54
CA LYS A 172 -12.33 -9.50 2.10
C LYS A 172 -11.43 -8.29 1.84
N GLY A 173 -11.29 -7.91 0.59
CA GLY A 173 -10.47 -6.79 0.15
C GLY A 173 -11.20 -5.44 0.15
N LYS A 174 -10.54 -4.42 -0.39
CA LYS A 174 -11.13 -3.09 -0.59
C LYS A 174 -12.36 -3.18 -1.49
N GLY A 175 -13.43 -2.46 -1.12
CA GLY A 175 -14.70 -2.49 -1.88
C GLY A 175 -15.54 -3.76 -1.66
N GLY A 176 -15.26 -4.54 -0.60
CA GLY A 176 -16.05 -5.74 -0.26
C GLY A 176 -15.71 -6.98 -1.10
N LYS A 177 -14.74 -6.92 -1.99
CA LYS A 177 -14.33 -8.04 -2.84
C LYS A 177 -13.76 -9.18 -2.04
N VAL A 178 -14.18 -10.38 -2.39
CA VAL A 178 -13.74 -11.61 -1.74
C VAL A 178 -12.80 -12.37 -2.69
N ARG A 179 -11.68 -12.84 -2.15
CA ARG A 179 -10.80 -13.80 -2.81
C ARG A 179 -10.44 -14.94 -1.88
N THR A 180 -10.17 -16.09 -2.44
CA THR A 180 -9.72 -17.27 -1.69
C THR A 180 -8.32 -17.66 -2.14
N VAL A 181 -7.45 -17.96 -1.18
CA VAL A 181 -6.08 -18.40 -1.38
C VAL A 181 -5.93 -19.75 -0.70
N LEU A 182 -5.34 -20.73 -1.38
CA LEU A 182 -5.05 -22.03 -0.80
C LEU A 182 -4.01 -21.89 0.32
N LEU A 183 -4.20 -22.63 1.40
CA LEU A 183 -3.22 -22.75 2.48
C LEU A 183 -2.36 -23.97 2.20
N GLU A 184 -1.17 -23.71 1.65
CA GLU A 184 -0.11 -24.69 1.54
C GLU A 184 0.45 -25.03 2.94
N GLU A 185 1.35 -26.00 3.03
CA GLU A 185 1.83 -26.55 4.31
C GLU A 185 2.45 -25.48 5.23
N THR A 186 3.39 -24.68 4.71
CA THR A 186 4.10 -23.65 5.52
C THR A 186 3.15 -22.62 6.15
N PRO A 187 2.30 -21.92 5.40
CA PRO A 187 1.37 -20.97 6.01
C PRO A 187 0.31 -21.64 6.91
N ARG A 188 -0.01 -22.91 6.66
CA ARG A 188 -0.91 -23.70 7.51
C ARG A 188 -0.29 -23.96 8.88
N ILE A 189 0.98 -24.38 8.92
CA ILE A 189 1.72 -24.60 10.16
C ILE A 189 1.81 -23.31 10.98
N GLU A 190 2.21 -22.21 10.35
CA GLU A 190 2.35 -20.91 11.03
C GLU A 190 1.00 -20.40 11.56
N LEU A 191 -0.06 -20.54 10.78
CA LEU A 191 -1.40 -20.15 11.22
C LEU A 191 -1.88 -21.00 12.40
N THR A 192 -1.57 -22.30 12.43
CA THR A 192 -1.90 -23.19 13.54
C THR A 192 -1.15 -22.80 14.82
N LYS A 193 0.16 -22.50 14.73
CA LYS A 193 0.95 -22.02 15.87
C LYS A 193 0.37 -20.73 16.45
N MET A 194 0.09 -19.75 15.59
CA MET A 194 -0.47 -18.46 16.03
C MET A 194 -1.85 -18.63 16.66
N LEU A 195 -2.69 -19.51 16.11
CA LEU A 195 -4.01 -19.80 16.66
C LEU A 195 -3.91 -20.43 18.06
N ALA A 196 -2.97 -21.35 18.28
CA ALA A 196 -2.78 -21.99 19.58
C ALA A 196 -2.34 -21.03 20.69
N GLN A 197 -1.64 -19.95 20.33
CA GLN A 197 -1.14 -18.94 21.27
C GLN A 197 -2.09 -17.76 21.46
N THR A 198 -3.14 -17.63 20.63
CA THR A 198 -4.02 -16.47 20.62
C THR A 198 -5.34 -16.77 21.35
N ARG A 199 -5.72 -15.88 22.25
CA ARG A 199 -7.00 -15.95 22.94
C ARG A 199 -8.16 -15.86 21.95
N ARG A 200 -9.18 -16.70 22.14
CA ARG A 200 -10.37 -16.73 21.28
C ARG A 200 -11.02 -15.34 21.14
N GLY A 201 -11.38 -14.97 19.92
CA GLY A 201 -11.97 -13.68 19.58
C GLY A 201 -10.96 -12.55 19.34
N HIS A 202 -9.66 -12.82 19.54
CA HIS A 202 -8.60 -11.83 19.34
C HIS A 202 -7.94 -11.97 17.97
N LYS A 203 -7.21 -10.94 17.56
CA LYS A 203 -6.40 -10.93 16.33
C LYS A 203 -5.10 -11.67 16.57
N LEU A 204 -4.65 -12.43 15.57
CA LEU A 204 -3.45 -13.27 15.69
C LEU A 204 -2.13 -12.49 15.80
N PHE A 205 -2.08 -11.30 15.20
CA PHE A 205 -0.85 -10.51 15.04
C PHE A 205 -0.90 -9.14 15.72
N VAL A 206 -1.88 -8.92 16.57
CA VAL A 206 -2.08 -7.63 17.25
C VAL A 206 -2.24 -7.88 18.74
N PRO A 207 -1.28 -7.43 19.57
CA PRO A 207 -1.43 -7.47 21.04
C PRO A 207 -2.70 -6.77 21.49
N ASP A 208 -3.31 -7.26 22.59
CA ASP A 208 -4.59 -6.79 23.10
C ASP A 208 -4.58 -5.30 23.50
N ASP A 209 -3.44 -4.82 23.97
CA ASP A 209 -3.21 -3.44 24.41
C ASP A 209 -2.76 -2.50 23.28
N MET A 210 -2.71 -2.99 22.04
CA MET A 210 -2.13 -2.25 20.92
C MET A 210 -3.13 -2.01 19.79
N PRO A 211 -3.22 -0.78 19.25
CA PRO A 211 -3.96 -0.52 18.01
C PRO A 211 -3.34 -1.24 16.82
N THR A 212 -4.17 -1.70 15.89
CA THR A 212 -3.73 -2.46 14.70
C THR A 212 -2.74 -1.70 13.82
N ASP A 213 -2.91 -0.40 13.67
CA ASP A 213 -1.99 0.45 12.89
C ASP A 213 -0.60 0.53 13.54
N ARG A 214 -0.52 0.54 14.87
CA ARG A 214 0.75 0.50 15.60
C ARG A 214 1.44 -0.87 15.44
N ALA A 215 0.69 -1.97 15.53
CA ALA A 215 1.24 -3.30 15.28
C ALA A 215 1.79 -3.44 13.86
N ILE A 216 1.05 -2.94 12.85
CA ILE A 216 1.51 -2.85 11.46
C ILE A 216 2.79 -2.02 11.34
N ASN A 217 2.85 -0.86 11.99
CA ASN A 217 4.02 -0.01 11.97
C ASN A 217 5.24 -0.69 12.60
N ASN A 218 5.07 -1.36 13.73
CA ASN A 218 6.13 -2.13 14.39
C ASN A 218 6.72 -3.20 13.47
N PHE A 219 5.86 -3.93 12.76
CA PHE A 219 6.29 -4.93 11.78
C PHE A 219 7.03 -4.30 10.59
N GLN A 220 6.57 -3.16 10.08
CA GLN A 220 7.27 -2.43 9.02
C GLN A 220 8.63 -1.89 9.51
N CYS A 221 8.69 -1.36 10.73
CA CYS A 221 9.94 -0.91 11.34
C CYS A 221 10.93 -2.06 11.55
N PHE A 222 10.45 -3.26 11.90
CA PHE A 222 11.27 -4.46 11.99
C PHE A 222 11.92 -4.78 10.64
N ILE A 223 11.14 -4.87 9.55
CA ILE A 223 11.68 -5.10 8.21
C ILE A 223 12.68 -4.00 7.83
N TYR A 224 12.35 -2.74 8.11
CA TYR A 224 13.22 -1.60 7.80
C TYR A 224 14.55 -1.68 8.52
N ARG A 225 14.56 -2.09 9.80
CA ARG A 225 15.76 -2.22 10.63
C ARG A 225 16.74 -3.24 10.05
N TYR A 226 16.23 -4.40 9.66
CA TYR A 226 17.07 -5.54 9.25
C TYR A 226 17.31 -5.65 7.74
N ARG A 227 16.58 -4.92 6.90
CA ARG A 227 16.64 -5.08 5.44
C ARG A 227 18.05 -5.00 4.85
N ASN A 228 18.90 -4.09 5.35
CA ASN A 228 20.25 -3.90 4.82
C ASN A 228 21.20 -5.05 5.22
N GLU A 229 20.93 -5.73 6.35
CA GLU A 229 21.72 -6.88 6.81
C GLU A 229 21.34 -8.17 6.09
N VAL A 230 20.06 -8.31 5.72
CA VAL A 230 19.54 -9.55 5.13
C VAL A 230 19.51 -9.50 3.61
N GLN A 231 19.65 -8.34 3.01
CA GLN A 231 19.65 -8.15 1.56
C GLN A 231 20.86 -8.84 0.91
N ASP A 232 20.67 -9.39 -0.27
CA ASP A 232 21.79 -9.95 -1.06
C ASP A 232 22.73 -8.80 -1.49
N ALA A 233 24.05 -9.05 -1.46
CA ALA A 233 25.09 -8.03 -1.62
C ALA A 233 24.95 -7.21 -2.93
N ASP A 234 24.51 -7.85 -4.01
CA ASP A 234 24.34 -7.22 -5.32
C ASP A 234 22.91 -6.69 -5.56
N SER A 235 22.07 -6.72 -4.52
CA SER A 235 20.67 -6.32 -4.63
C SER A 235 20.47 -4.88 -4.17
N HIS A 236 19.88 -4.07 -5.04
CA HIS A 236 19.40 -2.71 -4.72
C HIS A 236 17.88 -2.62 -4.69
N ARG A 237 17.20 -3.78 -4.55
CA ARG A 237 15.73 -3.85 -4.52
C ARG A 237 15.20 -3.28 -3.22
N PRO A 238 14.11 -2.51 -3.24
CA PRO A 238 13.50 -2.03 -2.00
C PRO A 238 12.82 -3.18 -1.25
N MET A 239 13.42 -3.62 -0.15
CA MET A 239 12.84 -4.66 0.71
C MET A 239 11.73 -4.07 1.59
N THR A 240 10.51 -4.49 1.32
CA THR A 240 9.30 -4.11 2.08
C THR A 240 8.40 -5.34 2.21
N CYS A 241 7.46 -5.31 3.18
CA CYS A 241 6.44 -6.38 3.28
C CYS A 241 5.67 -6.57 1.97
N HIS A 242 5.41 -5.49 1.23
CA HIS A 242 4.74 -5.56 -0.06
C HIS A 242 5.56 -6.32 -1.12
N GLY A 243 6.88 -6.34 -0.98
CA GLY A 243 7.80 -7.13 -1.83
C GLY A 243 7.52 -8.63 -1.77
N LEU A 244 7.14 -9.16 -0.60
CA LEU A 244 6.77 -10.57 -0.45
C LEU A 244 5.56 -10.95 -1.31
N ARG A 245 4.60 -10.04 -1.43
CA ARG A 245 3.46 -10.23 -2.34
C ARG A 245 3.87 -10.14 -3.81
N HIS A 246 4.91 -9.37 -4.16
CA HIS A 246 5.51 -9.40 -5.50
C HIS A 246 6.13 -10.77 -5.77
N THR A 247 6.87 -11.31 -4.82
CA THR A 247 7.46 -12.66 -4.94
C THR A 247 6.37 -13.71 -5.17
N TYR A 248 5.31 -13.72 -4.35
CA TYR A 248 4.15 -14.60 -4.55
C TYR A 248 3.57 -14.48 -5.96
N ALA A 249 3.37 -13.26 -6.45
CA ALA A 249 2.81 -13.04 -7.79
C ALA A 249 3.68 -13.61 -8.90
N VAL A 250 5.00 -13.43 -8.80
CA VAL A 250 5.97 -13.97 -9.77
C VAL A 250 5.96 -15.49 -9.76
N GLU A 251 5.97 -16.13 -8.58
CA GLU A 251 5.96 -17.58 -8.47
C GLU A 251 4.67 -18.19 -9.00
N GLN A 252 3.52 -17.60 -8.65
CA GLN A 252 2.22 -18.05 -9.20
C GLN A 252 2.16 -17.88 -10.72
N TYR A 253 2.72 -16.80 -11.26
CA TYR A 253 2.80 -16.60 -12.70
C TYR A 253 3.69 -17.69 -13.37
N LEU A 254 4.88 -17.93 -12.85
CA LEU A 254 5.79 -18.94 -13.37
C LEU A 254 5.19 -20.34 -13.28
N ALA A 255 4.50 -20.65 -12.19
CA ALA A 255 3.77 -21.91 -12.04
C ALA A 255 2.68 -22.10 -13.11
N CYS A 256 1.90 -21.04 -13.38
CA CYS A 256 0.89 -21.05 -14.47
C CYS A 256 1.56 -21.25 -15.84
N ARG A 257 2.67 -20.57 -16.11
CA ARG A 257 3.42 -20.72 -17.37
C ARG A 257 3.97 -22.15 -17.52
N LYS A 258 4.50 -22.74 -16.44
CA LYS A 258 4.97 -24.12 -16.44
C LYS A 258 3.84 -25.14 -16.71
N GLN A 259 2.61 -24.81 -16.32
CA GLN A 259 1.41 -25.61 -16.62
C GLN A 259 0.87 -25.41 -18.05
N GLY A 260 1.57 -24.66 -18.90
CA GLY A 260 1.22 -24.44 -20.29
C GLY A 260 0.22 -23.28 -20.54
N MET A 261 -0.12 -22.49 -19.52
CA MET A 261 -0.95 -21.31 -19.72
C MET A 261 -0.20 -20.26 -20.54
N ASP A 262 -0.88 -19.60 -21.47
CA ASP A 262 -0.33 -18.42 -22.15
C ASP A 262 -0.12 -17.24 -21.17
N GLU A 263 0.60 -16.22 -21.60
CA GLU A 263 0.90 -15.04 -20.76
C GLU A 263 -0.37 -14.36 -20.25
N HIS A 264 -1.37 -14.19 -21.10
CA HIS A 264 -2.60 -13.50 -20.74
C HIS A 264 -3.45 -14.30 -19.74
N ALA A 265 -3.57 -15.62 -19.93
CA ALA A 265 -4.24 -16.52 -18.99
C ALA A 265 -3.53 -16.57 -17.63
N ALA A 266 -2.19 -16.65 -17.63
CA ALA A 266 -1.38 -16.61 -16.42
C ALA A 266 -1.55 -15.27 -15.67
N CYS A 267 -1.49 -14.13 -16.37
CA CYS A 267 -1.73 -12.81 -15.76
C CYS A 267 -3.14 -12.70 -15.16
N ARG A 268 -4.17 -13.18 -15.86
CA ARG A 268 -5.55 -13.20 -15.34
C ARG A 268 -5.67 -14.07 -14.08
N ARG A 269 -5.04 -15.24 -14.08
CA ARG A 269 -5.05 -16.15 -12.92
C ARG A 269 -4.42 -15.46 -11.70
N VAL A 270 -3.23 -14.89 -11.86
CA VAL A 270 -2.53 -14.15 -10.79
C VAL A 270 -3.34 -12.93 -10.33
N SER A 271 -3.97 -12.20 -11.26
CA SER A 271 -4.83 -11.06 -10.92
C SER A 271 -5.96 -11.47 -9.99
N LYS A 272 -6.62 -12.59 -10.25
CA LYS A 272 -7.66 -13.17 -9.38
C LYS A 272 -7.11 -13.54 -8.00
N LEU A 273 -5.97 -14.23 -7.94
CA LEU A 273 -5.32 -14.62 -6.68
C LEU A 273 -4.94 -13.39 -5.83
N LEU A 274 -4.51 -12.32 -6.48
CA LEU A 274 -4.18 -11.05 -5.82
C LEU A 274 -5.42 -10.18 -5.52
N GLY A 275 -6.59 -10.49 -6.06
CA GLY A 275 -7.79 -9.67 -5.95
C GLY A 275 -7.65 -8.29 -6.60
N HIS A 276 -7.04 -8.26 -7.79
CA HIS A 276 -6.97 -7.07 -8.64
C HIS A 276 -8.15 -7.06 -9.62
N GLU A 277 -8.66 -5.87 -9.93
CA GLU A 277 -9.71 -5.70 -10.94
C GLU A 277 -9.14 -5.62 -12.36
N ARG A 278 -7.93 -5.15 -12.47
CA ARG A 278 -7.28 -4.80 -13.73
C ARG A 278 -5.99 -5.59 -13.88
N GLU A 279 -5.80 -6.18 -15.03
CA GLU A 279 -4.62 -6.99 -15.36
C GLU A 279 -3.34 -6.15 -15.43
N ASP A 280 -3.44 -4.88 -15.82
CA ASP A 280 -2.30 -3.96 -15.85
C ASP A 280 -1.67 -3.75 -14.45
N VAL A 281 -2.47 -3.82 -13.39
CA VAL A 281 -1.96 -3.80 -12.01
C VAL A 281 -1.12 -5.05 -11.72
N THR A 282 -1.49 -6.22 -12.25
CA THR A 282 -0.71 -7.45 -12.07
C THR A 282 0.66 -7.35 -12.75
N ARG A 283 0.76 -6.70 -13.89
CA ARG A 283 2.03 -6.47 -14.60
C ARG A 283 3.05 -5.70 -13.77
N ILE A 284 2.61 -4.87 -12.80
CA ILE A 284 3.52 -4.18 -11.87
C ILE A 284 4.26 -5.20 -10.99
N TYR A 285 3.59 -6.26 -10.58
CA TYR A 285 4.16 -7.31 -9.74
C TYR A 285 5.13 -8.22 -10.48
N LEU A 286 5.05 -8.26 -11.81
CA LEU A 286 5.90 -9.08 -12.68
C LEU A 286 7.12 -8.31 -13.24
N ALA A 287 7.47 -7.17 -12.63
CA ALA A 287 8.57 -6.32 -13.09
C ALA A 287 9.94 -7.02 -13.12
N SER A 288 10.17 -7.99 -12.22
CA SER A 288 11.41 -8.78 -12.17
C SER A 288 11.62 -9.64 -13.40
N LEU A 289 10.54 -10.11 -14.05
CA LEU A 289 10.62 -10.98 -15.22
C LEU A 289 11.01 -10.24 -16.51
N ARG A 290 10.82 -8.92 -16.55
CA ARG A 290 11.14 -8.11 -17.73
C ARG A 290 12.63 -7.78 -17.85
N LYS A 291 13.37 -7.75 -16.74
CA LYS A 291 14.81 -7.50 -16.74
C LYS A 291 15.65 -8.68 -17.23
N GLY A 292 15.10 -9.89 -17.23
CA GLY A 292 15.76 -11.09 -17.72
C GLY A 292 15.62 -11.35 -19.23
N GLY A 293 14.74 -10.60 -19.92
CA GLY A 293 14.48 -10.76 -21.36
C GLY A 293 15.25 -9.82 -22.29
N GLU A 294 15.86 -8.77 -21.75
CA GLU A 294 16.59 -7.79 -22.58
C GLU A 294 18.09 -8.08 -22.74
N SER A 295 18.59 -9.20 -22.17
CA SER A 295 20.01 -9.59 -22.32
C SER A 295 20.29 -10.65 -23.40
N ASN A 296 19.31 -11.01 -24.22
CA ASN A 296 19.49 -11.90 -25.37
C ASN A 296 18.78 -11.31 -26.60
N GLY A 297 19.38 -10.30 -27.18
CA GLY A 297 18.99 -9.74 -28.46
C GLY A 297 20.10 -8.90 -29.03
#